data_f4680a102ef43de6bb1490d9de72b765
#
_entry.id   f4680a102ef43de6bb1490d9de72b765
#
_cell.length_a   1.000
_cell.length_b   1.000
_cell.length_c   1.000
_cell.angle_alpha   90.00
_cell.angle_beta   90.00
_cell.angle_gamma   90.00
#
_symmetry.space_group_name_H-M   'P 1'
#
loop_
_entity.id
_entity.type
_entity.pdbx_description
1 polymer ?
#
loop_
_entity_poly.entity_id
_entity_poly.type
_entity_poly.pdbx_seq_one_letter_code
_entity_poly.pdbx_strand_id
1 'polypeptide(L)'
;MATFIPQECLRAAPWKNGGGSTMEIAISPPGAGLMEFDWRISLATITASGPFSSFPGIDRSLMLVDGDSVQLTLDGTRKVTLSAAQPMLWFPGEAAVLAQVKGTTTDFNVMTRRDRCRHQLEKITAPGKLARRSAATLLFIAGEGHVLARGGEQQFALARHDALLLDADDAQEWRLDALQRSAVLCVDLFT
;
A
#
# COMPACT_ATOMS: atom_id res chain seq x y z
N MET A 1 -5.02 15.38 -12.35
CA MET A 1 -6.25 15.59 -11.53
C MET A 1 -6.43 14.42 -10.60
N ALA A 2 -6.68 14.67 -9.31
CA ALA A 2 -6.77 13.63 -8.29
C ALA A 2 -7.84 12.58 -8.63
N THR A 3 -7.49 11.30 -8.44
CA THR A 3 -8.36 10.17 -8.72
C THR A 3 -8.78 9.50 -7.41
N PHE A 4 -10.08 9.57 -7.10
CA PHE A 4 -10.68 8.86 -5.97
C PHE A 4 -10.88 7.39 -6.33
N ILE A 5 -10.41 6.51 -5.46
CA ILE A 5 -10.48 5.05 -5.62
C ILE A 5 -11.23 4.48 -4.41
N PRO A 6 -12.56 4.29 -4.52
CA PRO A 6 -13.36 3.75 -3.42
C PRO A 6 -13.11 2.26 -3.23
N GLN A 7 -13.02 1.82 -1.99
CA GLN A 7 -12.80 0.41 -1.61
C GLN A 7 -13.85 -0.52 -2.24
N GLU A 8 -15.08 -0.10 -2.36
CA GLU A 8 -16.18 -0.88 -2.97
C GLU A 8 -15.97 -1.20 -4.46
N CYS A 9 -15.14 -0.42 -5.16
CA CYS A 9 -14.77 -0.67 -6.57
C CYS A 9 -13.64 -1.69 -6.71
N LEU A 10 -12.90 -2.00 -5.64
CA LEU A 10 -11.81 -2.95 -5.66
C LEU A 10 -12.34 -4.38 -5.72
N ARG A 11 -11.65 -5.26 -6.44
CA ARG A 11 -12.01 -6.66 -6.58
C ARG A 11 -10.88 -7.55 -6.10
N ALA A 12 -11.21 -8.51 -5.24
CA ALA A 12 -10.27 -9.49 -4.75
C ALA A 12 -10.01 -10.56 -5.82
N ALA A 13 -8.75 -10.75 -6.18
CA ALA A 13 -8.28 -11.84 -7.02
C ALA A 13 -7.66 -12.93 -6.13
N PRO A 14 -8.24 -14.14 -6.06
CA PRO A 14 -7.70 -15.21 -5.24
C PRO A 14 -6.34 -15.69 -5.78
N TRP A 15 -5.44 -16.07 -4.88
CA TRP A 15 -4.17 -16.66 -5.27
C TRP A 15 -4.35 -18.09 -5.74
N LYS A 16 -3.54 -18.51 -6.71
CA LYS A 16 -3.59 -19.86 -7.29
C LYS A 16 -3.37 -20.97 -6.26
N ASN A 17 -2.60 -20.69 -5.21
CA ASN A 17 -2.31 -21.64 -4.13
C ASN A 17 -3.37 -21.65 -3.01
N GLY A 18 -4.43 -20.84 -3.11
CA GLY A 18 -5.50 -20.75 -2.12
C GLY A 18 -5.11 -20.08 -0.78
N GLY A 19 -3.86 -19.58 -0.64
CA GLY A 19 -3.35 -19.02 0.60
C GLY A 19 -3.76 -17.57 0.88
N GLY A 20 -4.54 -16.95 0.00
CA GLY A 20 -4.96 -15.56 0.16
C GLY A 20 -5.57 -14.97 -1.12
N SER A 21 -5.70 -13.65 -1.10
CA SER A 21 -6.18 -12.87 -2.24
C SER A 21 -5.47 -11.52 -2.31
N THR A 22 -5.54 -10.87 -3.47
CA THR A 22 -5.02 -9.52 -3.67
C THR A 22 -6.11 -8.63 -4.26
N MET A 23 -6.29 -7.44 -3.69
CA MET A 23 -7.06 -6.34 -4.29
C MET A 23 -6.07 -5.31 -4.81
N GLU A 24 -6.05 -5.08 -6.12
CA GLU A 24 -5.24 -4.03 -6.73
C GLU A 24 -5.91 -2.67 -6.49
N ILE A 25 -5.17 -1.73 -5.89
CA ILE A 25 -5.62 -0.36 -5.65
C ILE A 25 -5.29 0.50 -6.86
N ALA A 26 -4.02 0.46 -7.29
CA ALA A 26 -3.55 1.23 -8.44
C ALA A 26 -2.31 0.59 -9.07
N ILE A 27 -2.13 0.79 -10.37
CA ILE A 27 -1.02 0.25 -11.16
C ILE A 27 -0.62 1.27 -12.24
N SER A 28 0.63 1.33 -12.58
CA SER A 28 1.15 2.15 -13.69
C SER A 28 2.08 1.33 -14.59
N PRO A 29 1.92 1.47 -15.93
CA PRO A 29 0.81 2.14 -16.61
C PRO A 29 -0.52 1.41 -16.36
N PRO A 30 -1.66 2.11 -16.51
CA PRO A 30 -2.98 1.50 -16.31
C PRO A 30 -3.18 0.24 -17.15
N GLY A 31 -3.64 -0.85 -16.51
CA GLY A 31 -3.86 -2.14 -17.18
C GLY A 31 -2.59 -2.98 -17.42
N ALA A 32 -1.45 -2.58 -16.89
CA ALA A 32 -0.22 -3.36 -17.00
C ALA A 32 -0.37 -4.74 -16.37
N GLY A 33 0.25 -5.74 -16.96
CA GLY A 33 0.38 -7.09 -16.38
C GLY A 33 1.37 -7.10 -15.21
N LEU A 34 1.34 -8.22 -14.42
CA LEU A 34 2.22 -8.39 -13.25
C LEU A 34 3.73 -8.34 -13.57
N MET A 35 4.12 -8.48 -14.82
CA MET A 35 5.52 -8.43 -15.26
C MET A 35 5.89 -7.11 -15.96
N GLU A 36 4.92 -6.20 -16.14
CA GLU A 36 5.08 -5.03 -17.03
C GLU A 36 4.91 -3.68 -16.31
N PHE A 37 4.41 -3.69 -15.06
CA PHE A 37 4.17 -2.45 -14.33
C PHE A 37 5.46 -1.71 -13.97
N ASP A 38 5.38 -0.40 -13.89
CA ASP A 38 6.42 0.46 -13.32
C ASP A 38 6.27 0.54 -11.80
N TRP A 39 5.02 0.69 -11.32
CA TRP A 39 4.67 0.56 -9.92
C TRP A 39 3.26 -0.04 -9.75
N ARG A 40 3.04 -0.70 -8.63
CA ARG A 40 1.77 -1.34 -8.27
C ARG A 40 1.53 -1.26 -6.78
N ILE A 41 0.30 -0.88 -6.39
CA ILE A 41 -0.13 -0.79 -5.00
C ILE A 41 -1.35 -1.68 -4.81
N SER A 42 -1.35 -2.49 -3.76
CA SER A 42 -2.40 -3.47 -3.51
C SER A 42 -2.56 -3.81 -2.04
N LEU A 43 -3.75 -4.33 -1.67
CA LEU A 43 -3.97 -5.04 -0.42
C LEU A 43 -3.85 -6.55 -0.66
N ALA A 44 -3.07 -7.22 0.18
CA ALA A 44 -2.92 -8.67 0.18
C ALA A 44 -3.50 -9.24 1.47
N THR A 45 -4.58 -10.04 1.35
CA THR A 45 -5.14 -10.77 2.49
C THR A 45 -4.54 -12.16 2.52
N ILE A 46 -3.81 -12.48 3.60
CA ILE A 46 -3.12 -13.76 3.81
C ILE A 46 -3.95 -14.59 4.78
N THR A 47 -4.45 -15.72 4.33
CA THR A 47 -5.30 -16.64 5.14
C THR A 47 -4.57 -17.91 5.55
N ALA A 48 -3.47 -18.25 4.86
CA ALA A 48 -2.64 -19.41 5.18
C ALA A 48 -1.16 -19.08 4.99
N SER A 49 -0.31 -19.70 5.82
CA SER A 49 1.14 -19.61 5.69
C SER A 49 1.62 -20.18 4.36
N GLY A 50 2.59 -19.52 3.74
CA GLY A 50 3.11 -19.96 2.45
C GLY A 50 4.14 -19.01 1.86
N PRO A 51 4.79 -19.39 0.75
CA PRO A 51 5.76 -18.57 0.08
C PRO A 51 5.09 -17.42 -0.70
N PHE A 52 5.77 -16.27 -0.74
CA PHE A 52 5.42 -15.19 -1.67
C PHE A 52 5.98 -15.48 -3.06
N SER A 53 5.33 -14.92 -4.06
CA SER A 53 5.85 -14.91 -5.43
C SER A 53 7.10 -14.05 -5.51
N SER A 54 8.09 -14.51 -6.29
CA SER A 54 9.30 -13.76 -6.61
C SER A 54 9.01 -12.76 -7.73
N PHE A 55 9.55 -11.54 -7.58
CA PHE A 55 9.45 -10.46 -8.56
C PHE A 55 10.84 -9.85 -8.80
N PRO A 56 11.68 -10.44 -9.67
CA PRO A 56 13.03 -9.93 -9.95
C PRO A 56 12.99 -8.49 -10.48
N GLY A 57 13.91 -7.65 -9.99
CA GLY A 57 14.03 -6.24 -10.37
C GLY A 57 12.97 -5.31 -9.76
N ILE A 58 12.16 -5.80 -8.82
CA ILE A 58 11.14 -5.03 -8.12
C ILE A 58 11.58 -4.76 -6.68
N ASP A 59 11.45 -3.52 -6.22
CA ASP A 59 11.53 -3.17 -4.80
C ASP A 59 10.15 -3.22 -4.16
N ARG A 60 10.06 -3.80 -2.96
CA ARG A 60 8.79 -3.99 -2.26
C ARG A 60 8.82 -3.36 -0.88
N SER A 61 7.72 -2.70 -0.51
CA SER A 61 7.39 -2.37 0.89
C SER A 61 6.08 -3.04 1.27
N LEU A 62 6.09 -3.75 2.37
CA LEU A 62 4.92 -4.41 2.93
C LEU A 62 4.59 -3.77 4.28
N MET A 63 3.34 -3.37 4.49
CA MET A 63 2.87 -2.82 5.76
C MET A 63 1.62 -3.54 6.24
N LEU A 64 1.68 -4.09 7.47
CA LEU A 64 0.51 -4.69 8.11
C LEU A 64 -0.56 -3.63 8.37
N VAL A 65 -1.77 -3.87 7.86
CA VAL A 65 -2.96 -3.01 8.02
C VAL A 65 -3.97 -3.64 8.96
N ASP A 66 -4.25 -4.93 8.80
CA ASP A 66 -5.20 -5.67 9.63
C ASP A 66 -4.61 -7.01 10.09
N GLY A 67 -5.09 -7.49 11.24
CA GLY A 67 -4.62 -8.71 11.89
C GLY A 67 -3.54 -8.45 12.94
N ASP A 68 -3.19 -9.48 13.70
CA ASP A 68 -2.26 -9.35 14.83
C ASP A 68 -0.81 -9.24 14.38
N SER A 69 -0.37 -10.17 13.54
CA SER A 69 1.02 -10.21 13.06
C SER A 69 1.21 -11.20 11.91
N VAL A 70 2.24 -10.94 11.11
CA VAL A 70 2.77 -11.88 10.12
C VAL A 70 4.28 -12.01 10.33
N GLN A 71 4.78 -13.24 10.47
CA GLN A 71 6.21 -13.50 10.49
C GLN A 71 6.70 -13.80 9.08
N LEU A 72 7.69 -13.05 8.63
CA LEU A 72 8.33 -13.20 7.34
C LEU A 72 9.73 -13.78 7.54
N THR A 73 10.05 -14.88 6.85
CA THR A 73 11.40 -15.41 6.78
C THR A 73 11.96 -15.13 5.38
N LEU A 74 13.01 -14.31 5.30
CA LEU A 74 13.66 -13.92 4.05
C LEU A 74 14.93 -14.79 3.88
N ASP A 75 15.10 -15.33 2.69
CA ASP A 75 16.25 -16.13 2.25
C ASP A 75 16.61 -17.25 3.25
N GLY A 76 15.59 -17.82 3.88
CA GLY A 76 15.71 -18.92 4.84
C GLY A 76 16.33 -18.56 6.21
N THR A 77 16.82 -17.34 6.39
CA THR A 77 17.61 -16.97 7.57
C THR A 77 17.08 -15.77 8.34
N ARG A 78 16.75 -14.67 7.66
CA ARG A 78 16.32 -13.42 8.29
C ARG A 78 14.83 -13.48 8.64
N LYS A 79 14.51 -13.50 9.94
CA LYS A 79 13.13 -13.46 10.43
C LYS A 79 12.74 -12.05 10.85
N VAL A 80 11.61 -11.58 10.38
CA VAL A 80 11.00 -10.28 10.73
C VAL A 80 9.53 -10.52 11.04
N THR A 81 9.03 -9.98 12.14
CA THR A 81 7.60 -10.02 12.47
C THR A 81 7.01 -8.65 12.26
N LEU A 82 6.08 -8.54 11.32
CA LEU A 82 5.26 -7.34 11.18
C LEU A 82 4.14 -7.40 12.22
N SER A 83 3.96 -6.31 12.93
CA SER A 83 2.97 -6.13 13.99
C SER A 83 2.66 -4.65 14.17
N ALA A 84 1.77 -4.29 15.08
CA ALA A 84 1.51 -2.88 15.39
C ALA A 84 2.76 -2.10 15.81
N ALA A 85 3.73 -2.75 16.48
CA ALA A 85 4.98 -2.13 16.92
C ALA A 85 6.01 -1.96 15.80
N GLN A 86 6.04 -2.87 14.83
CA GLN A 86 6.90 -2.84 13.65
C GLN A 86 6.05 -3.18 12.41
N PRO A 87 5.25 -2.24 11.89
CA PRO A 87 4.25 -2.58 10.89
C PRO A 87 4.82 -2.78 9.48
N MET A 88 6.05 -2.34 9.19
CA MET A 88 6.56 -2.24 7.82
C MET A 88 7.90 -2.97 7.64
N LEU A 89 8.08 -3.54 6.45
CA LEU A 89 9.34 -4.10 5.96
C LEU A 89 9.53 -3.73 4.49
N TRP A 90 10.73 -3.25 4.14
CA TRP A 90 11.23 -3.16 2.78
C TRP A 90 12.12 -4.37 2.45
N PHE A 91 11.98 -4.91 1.23
CA PHE A 91 12.82 -6.01 0.74
C PHE A 91 12.82 -6.07 -0.80
N PRO A 92 13.90 -6.59 -1.44
CA PRO A 92 13.92 -6.83 -2.87
C PRO A 92 12.93 -7.93 -3.26
N GLY A 93 12.22 -7.75 -4.36
CA GLY A 93 11.16 -8.66 -4.81
C GLY A 93 11.66 -10.05 -5.20
N GLU A 94 12.95 -10.20 -5.51
CA GLU A 94 13.63 -11.45 -5.76
C GLU A 94 13.94 -12.27 -4.50
N ALA A 95 13.88 -11.68 -3.30
CA ALA A 95 14.09 -12.40 -2.05
C ALA A 95 13.09 -13.56 -1.90
N ALA A 96 13.58 -14.71 -1.45
CA ALA A 96 12.73 -15.84 -1.11
C ALA A 96 12.03 -15.56 0.23
N VAL A 97 10.74 -15.23 0.20
CA VAL A 97 9.97 -14.89 1.40
C VAL A 97 8.96 -15.97 1.72
N LEU A 98 9.03 -16.48 2.96
CA LEU A 98 8.01 -17.36 3.55
C LEU A 98 7.23 -16.59 4.59
N ALA A 99 5.92 -16.46 4.39
CA ALA A 99 5.01 -15.85 5.36
C ALA A 99 4.42 -16.93 6.28
N GLN A 100 4.38 -16.64 7.58
CA GLN A 100 3.73 -17.46 8.60
C GLN A 100 2.70 -16.61 9.34
N VAL A 101 1.45 -17.03 9.30
CA VAL A 101 0.33 -16.36 9.95
C VAL A 101 -0.35 -17.30 10.94
N LYS A 102 -0.87 -16.76 12.05
CA LYS A 102 -1.70 -17.49 13.04
C LYS A 102 -3.19 -17.27 12.80
N GLY A 103 -3.54 -16.27 12.04
CA GLY A 103 -4.88 -15.88 11.65
C GLY A 103 -4.82 -15.05 10.37
N THR A 104 -5.96 -14.61 9.87
CA THR A 104 -6.02 -13.76 8.69
C THR A 104 -5.33 -12.42 8.95
N THR A 105 -4.45 -12.01 8.04
CA THR A 105 -3.82 -10.69 8.03
C THR A 105 -4.08 -9.99 6.70
N THR A 106 -4.06 -8.65 6.71
CA THR A 106 -4.10 -7.85 5.49
C THR A 106 -2.92 -6.92 5.47
N ASP A 107 -2.14 -7.00 4.40
CA ASP A 107 -0.94 -6.21 4.20
C ASP A 107 -1.13 -5.25 3.01
N PHE A 108 -0.74 -4.00 3.22
CA PHE A 108 -0.60 -3.01 2.15
C PHE A 108 0.77 -3.21 1.49
N ASN A 109 0.78 -3.46 0.18
CA ASN A 109 1.97 -3.82 -0.57
C ASN A 109 2.23 -2.79 -1.67
N VAL A 110 3.41 -2.16 -1.63
CA VAL A 110 3.92 -1.24 -2.65
C VAL A 110 5.04 -1.92 -3.39
N MET A 111 4.97 -1.93 -4.71
CA MET A 111 5.94 -2.55 -5.60
C MET A 111 6.38 -1.54 -6.66
N THR A 112 7.68 -1.37 -6.85
CA THR A 112 8.24 -0.47 -7.88
C THR A 112 9.34 -1.17 -8.66
N ARG A 113 9.36 -0.97 -9.98
CA ARG A 113 10.42 -1.45 -10.86
C ARG A 113 11.66 -0.59 -10.65
N ARG A 114 12.73 -1.20 -10.15
CA ARG A 114 13.95 -0.56 -9.62
C ARG A 114 14.66 0.35 -10.62
N ASP A 115 14.60 0.02 -11.90
CA ASP A 115 15.22 0.79 -12.99
C ASP A 115 14.35 1.93 -13.54
N ARG A 116 13.09 2.04 -13.09
CA ARG A 116 12.13 3.05 -13.58
C ARG A 116 11.51 3.91 -12.49
N CYS A 117 11.27 3.35 -11.33
CA CYS A 117 10.53 4.01 -10.28
C CYS A 117 11.07 3.65 -8.89
N ARG A 118 11.01 4.59 -7.97
CA ARG A 118 11.27 4.37 -6.54
C ARG A 118 10.06 4.80 -5.75
N HIS A 119 9.88 4.25 -4.56
CA HIS A 119 8.81 4.67 -3.68
C HIS A 119 9.32 4.99 -2.27
N GLN A 120 8.55 5.82 -1.58
CA GLN A 120 8.64 6.02 -0.15
C GLN A 120 7.26 5.78 0.45
N LEU A 121 7.17 4.88 1.42
CA LEU A 121 5.94 4.58 2.16
C LEU A 121 6.07 5.12 3.56
N GLU A 122 5.12 5.96 3.98
CA GLU A 122 5.04 6.53 5.32
C GLU A 122 3.64 6.34 5.91
N LYS A 123 3.58 6.15 7.22
CA LYS A 123 2.34 6.21 8.00
C LYS A 123 2.21 7.58 8.63
N ILE A 124 1.24 8.35 8.18
CA ILE A 124 0.89 9.65 8.74
C ILE A 124 -0.43 9.56 9.51
N THR A 125 -0.79 10.62 10.23
CA THR A 125 -2.02 10.65 11.04
C THR A 125 -2.90 11.83 10.62
N ALA A 126 -4.18 11.58 10.34
CA ALA A 126 -5.20 12.62 10.28
C ALA A 126 -5.81 12.84 11.70
N PRO A 127 -6.18 14.08 12.11
CA PRO A 127 -5.98 15.30 11.35
C PRO A 127 -4.52 15.70 11.21
N GLY A 128 -4.16 16.27 10.04
CA GLY A 128 -2.79 16.66 9.74
C GLY A 128 -2.66 17.39 8.39
N LYS A 129 -1.42 17.60 7.99
CA LYS A 129 -1.06 18.19 6.70
C LYS A 129 -0.10 17.25 5.96
N LEU A 130 -0.19 17.26 4.66
CA LEU A 130 0.71 16.59 3.74
C LEU A 130 1.27 17.60 2.75
N ALA A 131 2.60 17.63 2.62
CA ALA A 131 3.29 18.25 1.50
C ALA A 131 3.79 17.13 0.58
N ARG A 132 3.34 17.12 -0.67
CA ARG A 132 3.75 16.11 -1.66
C ARG A 132 5.21 16.29 -2.03
N ARG A 133 5.92 15.19 -2.24
CA ARG A 133 7.35 15.17 -2.55
C ARG A 133 7.65 14.58 -3.94
N SER A 134 6.62 14.06 -4.62
CA SER A 134 6.76 13.36 -5.89
C SER A 134 5.67 13.77 -6.88
N ALA A 135 5.85 13.41 -8.15
CA ALA A 135 4.87 13.65 -9.21
C ALA A 135 3.58 12.84 -8.99
N ALA A 136 3.68 11.65 -8.42
CA ALA A 136 2.52 10.82 -8.05
C ALA A 136 2.58 10.46 -6.57
N THR A 137 1.48 10.73 -5.83
CA THR A 137 1.36 10.40 -4.40
C THR A 137 0.03 9.69 -4.19
N LEU A 138 0.04 8.51 -3.55
CA LEU A 138 -1.19 7.82 -3.17
C LEU A 138 -1.40 7.92 -1.67
N LEU A 139 -2.61 8.36 -1.28
CA LEU A 139 -3.11 8.32 0.10
C LEU A 139 -4.05 7.12 0.24
N PHE A 140 -3.87 6.31 1.28
CA PHE A 140 -4.73 5.17 1.59
C PHE A 140 -5.17 5.26 3.05
N ILE A 141 -6.46 5.15 3.31
CA ILE A 141 -7.02 5.23 4.65
C ILE A 141 -6.93 3.86 5.33
N ALA A 142 -5.95 3.70 6.20
CA ALA A 142 -5.73 2.45 6.95
C ALA A 142 -6.45 2.44 8.31
N GLY A 143 -6.77 3.61 8.86
CA GLY A 143 -7.45 3.76 10.15
C GLY A 143 -8.96 3.75 10.02
N GLU A 144 -9.62 3.68 11.17
CA GLU A 144 -11.07 3.78 11.27
C GLU A 144 -11.55 5.24 11.06
N GLY A 145 -12.84 5.37 10.73
CA GLY A 145 -13.51 6.66 10.53
C GLY A 145 -13.33 7.22 9.13
N HIS A 146 -13.64 8.51 8.99
CA HIS A 146 -13.56 9.23 7.74
C HIS A 146 -12.49 10.30 7.79
N VAL A 147 -11.78 10.47 6.68
CA VAL A 147 -10.80 11.52 6.46
C VAL A 147 -11.28 12.41 5.33
N LEU A 148 -11.36 13.72 5.58
CA LEU A 148 -11.65 14.69 4.55
C LEU A 148 -10.35 15.29 4.04
N ALA A 149 -9.93 14.90 2.84
CA ALA A 149 -8.73 15.40 2.18
C ALA A 149 -9.09 16.64 1.34
N ARG A 150 -8.37 17.75 1.57
CA ARG A 150 -8.54 19.02 0.86
C ARG A 150 -7.23 19.52 0.30
N GLY A 151 -7.21 19.84 -1.00
CA GLY A 151 -6.05 20.40 -1.69
C GLY A 151 -6.48 21.34 -2.82
N GLY A 152 -6.05 22.61 -2.79
CA GLY A 152 -6.56 23.63 -3.69
C GLY A 152 -8.08 23.76 -3.58
N GLU A 153 -8.77 23.64 -4.71
CA GLU A 153 -10.25 23.65 -4.77
C GLU A 153 -10.88 22.25 -4.64
N GLN A 154 -10.05 21.21 -4.55
CA GLN A 154 -10.51 19.82 -4.52
C GLN A 154 -10.78 19.37 -3.07
N GLN A 155 -11.80 18.51 -2.92
CA GLN A 155 -12.17 17.92 -1.64
C GLN A 155 -12.72 16.51 -1.83
N PHE A 156 -12.22 15.56 -1.01
CA PHE A 156 -12.62 14.15 -1.05
C PHE A 156 -12.90 13.64 0.37
N ALA A 157 -14.07 13.04 0.55
CA ALA A 157 -14.37 12.29 1.78
C ALA A 157 -13.98 10.83 1.59
N LEU A 158 -13.02 10.37 2.37
CA LEU A 158 -12.42 9.05 2.27
C LEU A 158 -12.79 8.22 3.49
N ALA A 159 -13.36 7.06 3.27
CA ALA A 159 -13.61 6.05 4.30
C ALA A 159 -12.41 5.10 4.45
N ARG A 160 -12.48 4.19 5.40
CA ARG A 160 -11.47 3.14 5.56
C ARG A 160 -11.31 2.33 4.28
N HIS A 161 -10.06 2.09 3.90
CA HIS A 161 -9.61 1.39 2.69
C HIS A 161 -9.89 2.10 1.37
N ASP A 162 -10.44 3.31 1.39
CA ASP A 162 -10.42 4.18 0.22
C ASP A 162 -9.02 4.70 -0.05
N ALA A 163 -8.75 5.02 -1.32
CA ALA A 163 -7.51 5.66 -1.72
C ALA A 163 -7.76 6.91 -2.56
N LEU A 164 -6.78 7.81 -2.56
CA LEU A 164 -6.73 9.00 -3.39
C LEU A 164 -5.37 9.07 -4.07
N LEU A 165 -5.35 8.94 -5.38
CA LEU A 165 -4.14 9.08 -6.18
C LEU A 165 -4.06 10.52 -6.70
N LEU A 166 -2.98 11.20 -6.34
CA LEU A 166 -2.63 12.56 -6.71
C LEU A 166 -1.56 12.53 -7.79
N ASP A 167 -1.71 13.33 -8.83
CA ASP A 167 -0.74 13.47 -9.91
C ASP A 167 -0.01 14.83 -9.88
N ALA A 168 0.87 15.08 -10.85
CA ALA A 168 1.71 16.27 -10.91
C ALA A 168 0.92 17.60 -10.92
N ASP A 169 -0.29 17.60 -11.48
CA ASP A 169 -1.14 18.79 -11.64
C ASP A 169 -1.97 19.10 -10.39
N ASP A 170 -2.01 18.21 -9.42
CA ASP A 170 -2.74 18.41 -8.18
C ASP A 170 -1.97 19.30 -7.18
N ALA A 171 -2.69 19.88 -6.22
CA ALA A 171 -2.12 20.74 -5.21
C ALA A 171 -0.91 20.10 -4.51
N GLN A 172 0.11 20.90 -4.22
CA GLN A 172 1.31 20.45 -3.49
C GLN A 172 1.03 20.20 -2.00
N GLU A 173 0.10 20.96 -1.43
CA GLU A 173 -0.27 20.84 -0.01
C GLU A 173 -1.70 20.33 0.11
N TRP A 174 -1.88 19.34 0.98
CA TRP A 174 -3.16 18.76 1.34
C TRP A 174 -3.38 18.83 2.84
N ARG A 175 -4.59 19.15 3.22
CA ARG A 175 -5.07 19.09 4.60
C ARG A 175 -5.94 17.84 4.75
N LEU A 176 -5.64 17.05 5.78
CA LEU A 176 -6.39 15.86 6.14
C LEU A 176 -7.15 16.16 7.43
N ASP A 177 -8.45 16.35 7.35
CA ASP A 177 -9.31 16.58 8.51
C ASP A 177 -9.98 15.28 8.94
N ALA A 178 -10.09 15.02 10.23
CA ALA A 178 -10.78 13.86 10.79
C ALA A 178 -11.33 14.19 12.17
N LEU A 179 -12.47 13.61 12.54
CA LEU A 179 -13.08 13.79 13.88
C LEU A 179 -12.30 13.06 14.96
N GLN A 180 -11.64 11.95 14.60
CA GLN A 180 -10.76 11.16 15.46
C GLN A 180 -9.47 10.85 14.74
N ARG A 181 -8.42 10.47 15.49
CA ARG A 181 -7.14 10.11 14.86
C ARG A 181 -7.32 8.91 13.95
N SER A 182 -6.94 9.06 12.69
CA SER A 182 -6.98 8.01 11.69
C SER A 182 -5.61 7.84 11.04
N ALA A 183 -5.21 6.59 10.84
CA ALA A 183 -3.96 6.27 10.14
C ALA A 183 -4.16 6.39 8.64
N VAL A 184 -3.26 7.11 8.00
CA VAL A 184 -3.20 7.27 6.55
C VAL A 184 -1.85 6.79 6.06
N LEU A 185 -1.81 5.90 5.08
CA LEU A 185 -0.59 5.52 4.39
C LEU A 185 -0.37 6.46 3.23
N CYS A 186 0.81 7.06 3.19
CA CYS A 186 1.24 7.96 2.12
C CYS A 186 2.34 7.26 1.33
N VAL A 187 2.12 7.10 0.03
CA VAL A 187 3.09 6.54 -0.91
C VAL A 187 3.51 7.61 -1.90
N ASP A 188 4.73 8.08 -1.80
CA ASP A 188 5.36 8.92 -2.83
C ASP A 188 6.04 8.04 -3.88
N LEU A 189 5.76 8.29 -5.16
CA LEU A 189 6.27 7.56 -6.32
C LEU A 189 7.17 8.48 -7.15
N PHE A 190 8.44 8.12 -7.26
CA PHE A 190 9.47 8.88 -7.96
C PHE A 190 9.83 8.15 -9.26
N THR A 191 9.35 8.67 -10.38
CA THR A 191 9.60 8.17 -11.75
C THR A 191 10.69 8.96 -12.44
#